data_95d5de443f2c8bcf825f621e2f59fcb0
#
_entry.id   95d5de443f2c8bcf825f621e2f59fcb0
#
_cell.length_a   1.000
_cell.length_b   1.000
_cell.length_c   1.000
_cell.angle_alpha   90.00
_cell.angle_beta   90.00
_cell.angle_gamma   90.00
#
_symmetry.space_group_name_H-M   'P 1'
#
loop_
_entity.id
_entity.type
_entity.pdbx_description
1 polymer ?
#
loop_
_entity_poly.entity_id
_entity_poly.type
_entity_poly.pdbx_seq_one_letter_code
_entity_poly.pdbx_strand_id
1 'polypeptide(L)'
;HEAIIPSEKFDMVQREMAKRGKGKKYHSGVHPFSSKIRCGECGSWYGSKVWHSTDKYRRIIWQCNHKFDGDKRCTTPHLTDEQVQDAFLSAANKLLATKDAVIANGLEMMVLFFDTTELEAERDKLLDEAKIVADAVQQNIYENAHVALDQKAYQKKYDDLTARYETLKARLDELNEQISQTQAQKAGVEDFLTAFEKMRNS
;
A
#
# COMPACT_ATOMS: atom_id res chain seq x y z
N HIS A 1 22.60 -9.32 -10.97
CA HIS A 1 21.84 -10.54 -10.62
C HIS A 1 20.37 -10.27 -10.93
N GLU A 2 19.72 -11.25 -11.54
CA GLU A 2 18.29 -11.25 -11.71
C GLU A 2 17.59 -11.22 -10.34
N ALA A 3 16.57 -10.40 -10.20
CA ALA A 3 15.89 -10.26 -8.91
C ALA A 3 15.11 -11.54 -8.58
N ILE A 4 15.32 -12.09 -7.38
CA ILE A 4 14.63 -13.30 -6.91
C ILE A 4 13.13 -13.02 -6.69
N ILE A 5 12.77 -11.79 -6.36
CA ILE A 5 11.41 -11.33 -6.13
C ILE A 5 11.15 -10.12 -7.05
N PRO A 6 10.03 -10.09 -7.79
CA PRO A 6 9.64 -8.90 -8.56
C PRO A 6 9.60 -7.65 -7.69
N SER A 7 10.01 -6.50 -8.26
CA SER A 7 10.08 -5.22 -7.53
C SER A 7 8.74 -4.82 -6.92
N GLU A 8 7.65 -5.06 -7.65
CA GLU A 8 6.28 -4.75 -7.21
C GLU A 8 5.89 -5.54 -5.94
N LYS A 9 6.29 -6.82 -5.89
CA LYS A 9 6.06 -7.65 -4.69
C LYS A 9 6.92 -7.21 -3.51
N PHE A 10 8.17 -6.84 -3.76
CA PHE A 10 9.04 -6.30 -2.73
C PHE A 10 8.46 -5.01 -2.13
N ASP A 11 8.04 -4.06 -2.98
CA ASP A 11 7.46 -2.80 -2.55
C ASP A 11 6.14 -2.99 -1.80
N MET A 12 5.29 -3.92 -2.25
CA MET A 12 4.07 -4.30 -1.53
C MET A 12 4.37 -4.79 -0.12
N VAL A 13 5.37 -5.67 0.04
CA VAL A 13 5.79 -6.18 1.35
C VAL A 13 6.36 -5.06 2.22
N GLN A 14 7.21 -4.19 1.67
CA GLN A 14 7.79 -3.05 2.41
C GLN A 14 6.69 -2.11 2.94
N ARG A 15 5.70 -1.80 2.12
CA ARG A 15 4.55 -0.97 2.53
C ARG A 15 3.72 -1.64 3.62
N GLU A 16 3.47 -2.94 3.51
CA GLU A 16 2.74 -3.67 4.54
C GLU A 16 3.52 -3.74 5.86
N MET A 17 4.84 -3.93 5.80
CA MET A 17 5.72 -3.87 6.97
C MET A 17 5.70 -2.47 7.61
N ALA A 18 5.75 -1.40 6.82
CA ALA A 18 5.69 -0.02 7.31
C ALA A 18 4.34 0.28 7.99
N LYS A 19 3.23 -0.23 7.45
CA LYS A 19 1.90 -0.12 8.09
C LYS A 19 1.86 -0.83 9.44
N ARG A 20 2.44 -2.03 9.53
CA ARG A 20 2.47 -2.84 10.77
C ARG A 20 3.44 -2.28 11.80
N GLY A 21 4.56 -1.72 11.39
CA GLY A 21 5.61 -1.19 12.27
C GLY A 21 5.24 0.10 13.02
N LYS A 22 4.17 0.81 12.62
CA LYS A 22 3.75 2.06 13.28
C LYS A 22 3.02 1.88 14.62
N GLY A 23 2.74 0.64 15.04
CA GLY A 23 2.08 0.34 16.31
C GLY A 23 3.02 -0.24 17.34
N LYS A 24 3.40 0.52 18.38
CA LYS A 24 4.23 0.05 19.52
C LYS A 24 3.54 -0.99 20.43
N LYS A 25 2.46 -1.64 19.99
CA LYS A 25 1.76 -2.63 20.83
C LYS A 25 2.22 -4.03 20.43
N TYR A 26 2.99 -4.62 21.31
CA TYR A 26 3.37 -6.03 21.27
C TYR A 26 2.12 -6.91 21.32
N HIS A 27 1.89 -7.69 20.29
CA HIS A 27 0.79 -8.66 20.25
C HIS A 27 1.33 -10.03 20.68
N SER A 28 0.93 -10.48 21.83
CA SER A 28 1.42 -11.73 22.45
C SER A 28 0.85 -13.02 21.87
N GLY A 29 0.10 -12.96 20.78
CA GLY A 29 -0.48 -14.15 20.15
C GLY A 29 -0.80 -13.93 18.69
N VAL A 30 -0.37 -14.86 17.83
CA VAL A 30 -0.72 -14.90 16.41
C VAL A 30 -1.98 -15.76 16.27
N HIS A 31 -3.13 -15.12 16.25
CA HIS A 31 -4.38 -15.78 15.88
C HIS A 31 -4.73 -15.41 14.42
N PRO A 32 -5.28 -16.31 13.59
CA PRO A 32 -5.60 -16.04 12.18
C PRO A 32 -6.43 -14.78 11.97
N PHE A 33 -7.31 -14.43 12.91
CA PHE A 33 -8.18 -13.26 12.86
C PHE A 33 -7.62 -12.02 13.55
N SER A 34 -6.42 -12.06 14.12
CA SER A 34 -5.79 -10.91 14.78
C SER A 34 -5.64 -9.75 13.83
N SER A 35 -6.10 -8.56 14.26
CA SER A 35 -6.08 -7.32 13.44
C SER A 35 -6.82 -7.41 12.10
N LYS A 36 -7.82 -8.29 12.00
CA LYS A 36 -8.64 -8.46 10.79
C LYS A 36 -10.12 -8.18 10.98
N ILE A 37 -10.61 -8.15 12.21
CA ILE A 37 -12.02 -7.92 12.51
C ILE A 37 -12.23 -6.47 12.97
N ARG A 38 -13.10 -5.75 12.28
CA ARG A 38 -13.51 -4.38 12.61
C ARG A 38 -14.85 -4.37 13.32
N CYS A 39 -14.97 -3.51 14.32
CA CYS A 39 -16.24 -3.27 15.00
C CYS A 39 -17.19 -2.47 14.08
N GLY A 40 -18.39 -3.01 13.85
CA GLY A 40 -19.41 -2.34 13.02
C GLY A 40 -20.00 -1.07 13.66
N GLU A 41 -19.89 -0.93 14.99
CA GLU A 41 -20.43 0.22 15.74
C GLU A 41 -19.44 1.40 15.78
N CYS A 42 -18.17 1.13 16.17
CA CYS A 42 -17.20 2.20 16.42
C CYS A 42 -15.96 2.17 15.48
N GLY A 43 -15.88 1.22 14.56
CA GLY A 43 -14.76 1.08 13.63
C GLY A 43 -13.43 0.60 14.25
N SER A 44 -13.37 0.41 15.56
CA SER A 44 -12.17 -0.10 16.23
C SER A 44 -11.94 -1.59 15.95
N TRP A 45 -10.75 -2.07 16.27
CA TRP A 45 -10.41 -3.47 16.10
C TRP A 45 -11.03 -4.37 17.20
N TYR A 46 -11.47 -5.56 16.79
CA TYR A 46 -11.71 -6.65 17.73
C TYR A 46 -10.39 -7.33 18.07
N GLY A 47 -10.18 -7.60 19.36
CA GLY A 47 -9.02 -8.32 19.86
C GLY A 47 -9.44 -9.58 20.61
N SER A 48 -8.63 -10.64 20.48
CA SER A 48 -8.81 -11.86 21.29
C SER A 48 -8.40 -11.60 22.72
N LYS A 49 -9.17 -12.14 23.67
CA LYS A 49 -8.90 -12.11 25.11
C LYS A 49 -9.07 -13.52 25.67
N VAL A 50 -8.24 -13.90 26.61
CA VAL A 50 -8.37 -15.16 27.32
C VAL A 50 -9.13 -14.90 28.61
N TRP A 51 -10.31 -15.51 28.73
CA TRP A 51 -11.09 -15.52 29.96
C TRP A 51 -10.80 -16.79 30.73
N HIS A 52 -10.82 -16.71 32.06
CA HIS A 52 -10.55 -17.83 32.94
C HIS A 52 -9.22 -18.52 32.66
N SER A 53 -8.13 -17.70 32.50
CA SER A 53 -6.83 -18.20 32.10
C SER A 53 -6.23 -19.26 33.04
N THR A 54 -6.67 -19.32 34.27
CA THR A 54 -6.12 -20.16 35.36
C THR A 54 -7.04 -21.30 35.79
N ASP A 55 -8.22 -21.42 35.18
CA ASP A 55 -9.20 -22.45 35.60
C ASP A 55 -9.72 -23.29 34.41
N LYS A 56 -10.56 -24.29 34.73
CA LYS A 56 -11.13 -25.22 33.75
C LYS A 56 -12.11 -24.58 32.76
N TYR A 57 -12.52 -23.34 32.98
CA TYR A 57 -13.42 -22.58 32.12
C TYR A 57 -12.65 -21.67 31.17
N ARG A 58 -11.34 -21.86 31.01
CA ARG A 58 -10.50 -21.12 30.12
C ARG A 58 -11.06 -21.14 28.72
N ARG A 59 -11.30 -19.93 28.13
CA ARG A 59 -11.80 -19.76 26.77
C ARG A 59 -11.26 -18.50 26.13
N ILE A 60 -11.17 -18.51 24.80
CA ILE A 60 -10.87 -17.32 24.01
C ILE A 60 -12.18 -16.64 23.67
N ILE A 61 -12.24 -15.35 23.89
CA ILE A 61 -13.33 -14.49 23.44
C ILE A 61 -12.76 -13.36 22.56
N TRP A 62 -13.59 -12.84 21.71
CA TRP A 62 -13.30 -11.67 20.91
C TRP A 62 -14.16 -10.50 21.34
N GLN A 63 -13.54 -9.34 21.55
CA GLN A 63 -14.27 -8.13 21.93
C GLN A 63 -13.68 -6.89 21.25
N CYS A 64 -14.52 -5.87 21.06
CA CYS A 64 -14.06 -4.57 20.61
C CYS A 64 -13.04 -3.99 21.60
N ASN A 65 -11.90 -3.52 21.10
CA ASN A 65 -10.85 -2.93 21.94
C ASN A 65 -11.31 -1.62 22.61
N HIS A 66 -12.29 -0.90 22.03
CA HIS A 66 -12.90 0.30 22.61
C HIS A 66 -14.09 -0.03 23.56
N LYS A 67 -14.31 -1.29 23.92
CA LYS A 67 -15.48 -1.66 24.74
C LYS A 67 -15.49 -0.99 26.11
N PHE A 68 -14.31 -0.73 26.64
CA PHE A 68 -14.16 -0.17 27.99
C PHE A 68 -13.34 1.14 28.00
N ASP A 69 -12.97 1.65 26.82
CA ASP A 69 -12.16 2.86 26.69
C ASP A 69 -13.03 4.07 26.29
N GLY A 70 -12.72 5.24 26.86
CA GLY A 70 -13.32 6.52 26.54
C GLY A 70 -14.72 6.75 27.10
N ASP A 71 -15.27 7.93 26.81
CA ASP A 71 -16.59 8.38 27.29
C ASP A 71 -17.75 7.65 26.61
N LYS A 72 -17.57 7.23 25.36
CA LYS A 72 -18.56 6.44 24.60
C LYS A 72 -18.11 4.99 24.51
N ARG A 73 -18.62 4.18 25.41
CA ARG A 73 -18.34 2.73 25.44
C ARG A 73 -19.05 2.04 24.30
N CYS A 74 -18.34 1.17 23.59
CA CYS A 74 -18.92 0.34 22.55
C CYS A 74 -19.83 -0.74 23.17
N THR A 75 -21.06 -0.89 22.62
CA THR A 75 -22.07 -1.83 23.17
C THR A 75 -22.00 -3.21 22.52
N THR A 76 -21.21 -3.39 21.44
CA THR A 76 -21.11 -4.66 20.71
C THR A 76 -20.84 -5.85 21.63
N PRO A 77 -21.45 -7.03 21.35
CA PRO A 77 -21.29 -8.21 22.19
C PRO A 77 -19.88 -8.80 22.12
N HIS A 78 -19.55 -9.62 23.11
CA HIS A 78 -18.42 -10.54 22.99
C HIS A 78 -18.79 -11.67 22.04
N LEU A 79 -17.82 -12.16 21.29
CA LEU A 79 -17.95 -13.31 20.41
C LEU A 79 -17.05 -14.43 20.90
N THR A 80 -17.49 -15.66 20.79
CA THR A 80 -16.61 -16.82 20.99
C THR A 80 -15.73 -17.01 19.77
N ASP A 81 -14.67 -17.79 19.91
CA ASP A 81 -13.79 -18.14 18.79
C ASP A 81 -14.55 -18.91 17.70
N GLU A 82 -15.43 -19.83 18.10
CA GLU A 82 -16.32 -20.58 17.21
C GLU A 82 -17.25 -19.66 16.42
N GLN A 83 -17.90 -18.69 17.10
CA GLN A 83 -18.77 -17.72 16.43
C GLN A 83 -18.03 -16.89 15.37
N VAL A 84 -16.77 -16.55 15.62
CA VAL A 84 -15.94 -15.83 14.64
C VAL A 84 -15.60 -16.73 13.46
N GLN A 85 -15.26 -18.00 13.70
CA GLN A 85 -14.98 -18.97 12.66
C GLN A 85 -16.21 -19.25 11.80
N ASP A 86 -17.37 -19.47 12.41
CA ASP A 86 -18.64 -19.72 11.70
C ASP A 86 -19.05 -18.51 10.85
N ALA A 87 -18.92 -17.30 11.40
CA ALA A 87 -19.20 -16.08 10.65
C ALA A 87 -18.26 -15.92 9.45
N PHE A 88 -16.97 -16.23 9.64
CA PHE A 88 -15.99 -16.21 8.55
C PHE A 88 -16.32 -17.25 7.46
N LEU A 89 -16.60 -18.49 7.83
CA LEU A 89 -16.96 -19.56 6.89
C LEU A 89 -18.24 -19.22 6.14
N SER A 90 -19.25 -18.68 6.82
CA SER A 90 -20.48 -18.23 6.18
C SER A 90 -20.23 -17.12 5.16
N ALA A 91 -19.38 -16.14 5.50
CA ALA A 91 -19.03 -15.07 4.58
C ALA A 91 -18.19 -15.57 3.40
N ALA A 92 -17.23 -16.45 3.65
CA ALA A 92 -16.39 -17.06 2.62
C ALA A 92 -17.22 -17.89 1.64
N ASN A 93 -18.15 -18.73 2.14
CA ASN A 93 -19.03 -19.54 1.28
C ASN A 93 -19.96 -18.66 0.44
N LYS A 94 -20.50 -17.55 0.98
CA LYS A 94 -21.30 -16.60 0.20
C LYS A 94 -20.48 -15.97 -0.94
N LEU A 95 -19.22 -15.60 -0.66
CA LEU A 95 -18.32 -15.05 -1.67
C LEU A 95 -17.98 -16.09 -2.74
N LEU A 96 -17.72 -17.33 -2.33
CA LEU A 96 -17.43 -18.43 -3.24
C LEU A 96 -18.65 -18.82 -4.11
N ALA A 97 -19.88 -18.65 -3.61
CA ALA A 97 -21.08 -18.89 -4.40
C ALA A 97 -21.23 -17.91 -5.59
N THR A 98 -20.58 -16.74 -5.52
CA THR A 98 -20.58 -15.73 -6.60
C THR A 98 -19.18 -15.59 -7.23
N LYS A 99 -18.37 -16.62 -7.14
CA LYS A 99 -16.94 -16.62 -7.50
C LYS A 99 -16.67 -16.08 -8.89
N ASP A 100 -17.38 -16.57 -9.89
CA ASP A 100 -17.16 -16.16 -11.29
C ASP A 100 -17.46 -14.68 -11.50
N ALA A 101 -18.52 -14.16 -10.87
CA ALA A 101 -18.84 -12.74 -10.91
C ALA A 101 -17.80 -11.89 -10.19
N VAL A 102 -17.27 -12.35 -9.06
CA VAL A 102 -16.20 -11.66 -8.32
C VAL A 102 -14.92 -11.59 -9.14
N ILE A 103 -14.55 -12.69 -9.81
CA ILE A 103 -13.37 -12.72 -10.68
C ILE A 103 -13.57 -11.80 -11.88
N ALA A 104 -14.71 -11.88 -12.57
CA ALA A 104 -15.00 -11.03 -13.72
C ALA A 104 -14.96 -9.54 -13.36
N ASN A 105 -15.65 -9.14 -12.29
CA ASN A 105 -15.63 -7.75 -11.80
C ASN A 105 -14.22 -7.31 -11.37
N GLY A 106 -13.45 -8.21 -10.74
CA GLY A 106 -12.07 -7.92 -10.35
C GLY A 106 -11.17 -7.64 -11.55
N LEU A 107 -11.27 -8.44 -12.60
CA LEU A 107 -10.52 -8.23 -13.85
C LEU A 107 -10.93 -6.92 -14.54
N GLU A 108 -12.22 -6.61 -14.58
CA GLU A 108 -12.71 -5.34 -15.14
C GLU A 108 -12.21 -4.14 -14.33
N MET A 109 -12.26 -4.20 -13.01
CA MET A 109 -11.69 -3.17 -12.14
C MET A 109 -10.19 -2.98 -12.36
N MET A 110 -9.45 -4.05 -12.63
CA MET A 110 -8.01 -3.95 -12.90
C MET A 110 -7.71 -3.14 -14.15
N VAL A 111 -8.50 -3.30 -15.21
CA VAL A 111 -8.36 -2.51 -16.44
C VAL A 111 -8.70 -1.04 -16.21
N LEU A 112 -9.74 -0.75 -15.42
CA LEU A 112 -10.23 0.62 -15.23
C LEU A 112 -9.40 1.44 -14.23
N PHE A 113 -8.90 0.81 -13.16
CA PHE A 113 -8.31 1.56 -12.04
C PHE A 113 -6.78 1.44 -11.92
N PHE A 114 -6.17 0.49 -12.63
CA PHE A 114 -4.72 0.28 -12.53
C PHE A 114 -3.99 0.50 -13.88
N ASP A 115 -4.60 1.27 -14.76
CA ASP A 115 -3.93 1.74 -15.97
C ASP A 115 -2.93 2.86 -15.62
N THR A 116 -1.66 2.64 -15.92
CA THR A 116 -0.57 3.60 -15.68
C THR A 116 -0.08 4.27 -16.95
N THR A 117 -0.72 4.01 -18.08
CA THR A 117 -0.25 4.45 -19.41
C THR A 117 -0.05 5.97 -19.49
N GLU A 118 -0.98 6.75 -18.96
CA GLU A 118 -0.87 8.22 -18.98
C GLU A 118 0.25 8.72 -18.07
N LEU A 119 0.38 8.12 -16.86
CA LEU A 119 1.46 8.47 -15.93
C LEU A 119 2.84 8.13 -16.48
N GLU A 120 2.96 6.98 -17.14
CA GLU A 120 4.19 6.56 -17.80
C GLU A 120 4.55 7.48 -18.97
N ALA A 121 3.58 7.87 -19.79
CA ALA A 121 3.78 8.81 -20.87
C ALA A 121 4.19 10.23 -20.37
N GLU A 122 3.62 10.70 -19.25
CA GLU A 122 4.04 11.94 -18.60
C GLU A 122 5.48 11.82 -18.07
N ARG A 123 5.79 10.73 -17.38
CA ARG A 123 7.14 10.45 -16.87
C ARG A 123 8.18 10.47 -17.99
N ASP A 124 7.92 9.80 -19.10
CA ASP A 124 8.86 9.69 -20.20
C ASP A 124 9.14 11.06 -20.84
N LYS A 125 8.11 11.90 -21.00
CA LYS A 125 8.28 13.29 -21.47
C LYS A 125 9.13 14.12 -20.52
N LEU A 126 8.92 13.99 -19.20
CA LEU A 126 9.70 14.71 -18.21
C LEU A 126 11.14 14.21 -18.12
N LEU A 127 11.39 12.92 -18.36
CA LEU A 127 12.74 12.37 -18.46
C LEU A 127 13.51 12.98 -19.64
N ASP A 128 12.88 13.09 -20.81
CA ASP A 128 13.49 13.74 -21.96
C ASP A 128 13.78 15.21 -21.68
N GLU A 129 12.84 15.94 -21.05
CA GLU A 129 13.04 17.33 -20.68
C GLU A 129 14.17 17.48 -19.65
N ALA A 130 14.22 16.63 -18.62
CA ALA A 130 15.28 16.65 -17.61
C ALA A 130 16.65 16.41 -18.21
N LYS A 131 16.76 15.53 -19.22
CA LYS A 131 17.98 15.29 -19.97
C LYS A 131 18.43 16.53 -20.73
N ILE A 132 17.52 17.21 -21.43
CA ILE A 132 17.84 18.46 -22.15
C ILE A 132 18.35 19.53 -21.18
N VAL A 133 17.71 19.67 -20.00
CA VAL A 133 18.14 20.64 -18.99
C VAL A 133 19.51 20.26 -18.41
N ALA A 134 19.75 18.97 -18.14
CA ALA A 134 21.05 18.49 -17.66
C ALA A 134 22.18 18.76 -18.69
N ASP A 135 21.90 18.50 -19.95
CA ASP A 135 22.87 18.81 -21.03
C ASP A 135 23.15 20.32 -21.11
N ALA A 136 22.11 21.16 -20.95
CA ALA A 136 22.25 22.63 -20.92
C ALA A 136 23.08 23.11 -19.71
N VAL A 137 22.95 22.48 -18.54
CA VAL A 137 23.82 22.76 -17.38
C VAL A 137 25.26 22.41 -17.69
N GLN A 138 25.52 21.23 -18.24
CA GLN A 138 26.87 20.81 -18.62
C GLN A 138 27.50 21.73 -19.65
N GLN A 139 26.73 22.14 -20.69
CA GLN A 139 27.17 23.08 -21.67
C GLN A 139 27.53 24.45 -21.07
N ASN A 140 26.69 24.95 -20.14
CA ASN A 140 26.94 26.22 -19.45
C ASN A 140 28.24 26.16 -18.60
N ILE A 141 28.51 25.06 -17.95
CA ILE A 141 29.75 24.83 -17.21
C ILE A 141 30.96 24.80 -18.16
N TYR A 142 30.83 24.08 -19.25
CA TYR A 142 31.90 23.98 -20.28
C TYR A 142 32.24 25.33 -20.87
N GLU A 143 31.23 26.12 -21.26
CA GLU A 143 31.40 27.46 -21.79
C GLU A 143 32.14 28.37 -20.81
N ASN A 144 31.76 28.37 -19.54
CA ASN A 144 32.42 29.16 -18.49
C ASN A 144 33.89 28.78 -18.26
N ALA A 145 34.23 27.49 -18.49
CA ALA A 145 35.61 27.01 -18.32
C ALA A 145 36.52 27.41 -19.49
N HIS A 146 35.98 27.71 -20.70
CA HIS A 146 36.76 27.91 -21.91
C HIS A 146 36.65 29.31 -22.49
N VAL A 147 35.66 30.09 -22.08
CA VAL A 147 35.39 31.45 -22.58
C VAL A 147 35.25 32.41 -21.39
N ALA A 148 35.85 33.60 -21.51
CA ALA A 148 35.66 34.65 -20.49
C ALA A 148 34.23 35.19 -20.56
N LEU A 149 33.38 34.69 -19.65
CA LEU A 149 31.97 35.07 -19.52
C LEU A 149 31.78 36.11 -18.39
N ASP A 150 30.70 36.88 -18.48
CA ASP A 150 30.21 37.67 -17.34
C ASP A 150 29.73 36.68 -16.24
N GLN A 151 30.44 36.69 -15.10
CA GLN A 151 30.18 35.76 -14.02
C GLN A 151 28.79 35.92 -13.41
N LYS A 152 28.18 37.10 -13.44
CA LYS A 152 26.82 37.32 -12.95
C LYS A 152 25.79 36.67 -13.89
N ALA A 153 25.99 36.84 -15.18
CA ALA A 153 25.12 36.22 -16.19
C ALA A 153 25.24 34.69 -16.19
N TYR A 154 26.47 34.18 -16.06
CA TYR A 154 26.74 32.75 -15.89
C TYR A 154 26.01 32.18 -14.67
N GLN A 155 26.22 32.79 -13.48
CA GLN A 155 25.63 32.30 -12.24
C GLN A 155 24.09 32.27 -12.33
N LYS A 156 23.49 33.35 -12.83
CA LYS A 156 22.05 33.41 -13.02
C LYS A 156 21.55 32.28 -13.90
N LYS A 157 22.18 32.07 -15.07
CA LYS A 157 21.78 30.98 -16.01
C LYS A 157 21.94 29.60 -15.36
N TYR A 158 23.00 29.40 -14.59
CA TYR A 158 23.25 28.16 -13.86
C TYR A 158 22.18 27.89 -12.80
N ASP A 159 21.84 28.92 -11.99
CA ASP A 159 20.83 28.81 -10.96
C ASP A 159 19.44 28.54 -11.54
N ASP A 160 19.07 29.24 -12.63
CA ASP A 160 17.79 29.04 -13.33
C ASP A 160 17.68 27.60 -13.89
N LEU A 161 18.72 27.09 -14.53
CA LEU A 161 18.75 25.72 -15.05
C LEU A 161 18.69 24.68 -13.94
N THR A 162 19.41 24.89 -12.85
CA THR A 162 19.44 24.00 -11.70
C THR A 162 18.06 23.96 -11.01
N ALA A 163 17.44 25.11 -10.80
CA ALA A 163 16.10 25.17 -10.22
C ALA A 163 15.06 24.46 -11.11
N ARG A 164 15.16 24.58 -12.43
CA ARG A 164 14.30 23.88 -13.37
C ARG A 164 14.52 22.36 -13.28
N TYR A 165 15.78 21.92 -13.23
CA TYR A 165 16.11 20.48 -13.08
C TYR A 165 15.54 19.90 -11.79
N GLU A 166 15.69 20.58 -10.66
CA GLU A 166 15.16 20.14 -9.36
C GLU A 166 13.62 20.04 -9.37
N THR A 167 12.95 20.96 -10.06
CA THR A 167 11.49 20.90 -10.22
C THR A 167 11.07 19.70 -11.04
N LEU A 168 11.75 19.42 -12.17
CA LEU A 168 11.48 18.23 -13.00
C LEU A 168 11.74 16.95 -12.23
N LYS A 169 12.84 16.90 -11.48
CA LYS A 169 13.20 15.74 -10.64
C LYS A 169 12.14 15.46 -9.58
N ALA A 170 11.68 16.48 -8.87
CA ALA A 170 10.63 16.32 -7.86
C ALA A 170 9.35 15.74 -8.46
N ARG A 171 8.95 16.22 -9.65
CA ARG A 171 7.77 15.69 -10.35
C ARG A 171 7.97 14.26 -10.83
N LEU A 172 9.17 13.92 -11.32
CA LEU A 172 9.53 12.55 -11.68
C LEU A 172 9.46 11.58 -10.50
N ASP A 173 9.95 12.00 -9.33
CA ASP A 173 9.89 11.19 -8.12
C ASP A 173 8.44 10.93 -7.68
N GLU A 174 7.56 11.95 -7.78
CA GLU A 174 6.12 11.78 -7.53
C GLU A 174 5.46 10.79 -8.50
N LEU A 175 5.73 10.91 -9.79
CA LEU A 175 5.17 10.01 -10.80
C LEU A 175 5.64 8.57 -10.61
N ASN A 176 6.92 8.38 -10.36
CA ASN A 176 7.47 7.05 -10.08
C ASN A 176 6.83 6.41 -8.85
N GLU A 177 6.60 7.19 -7.79
CA GLU A 177 5.89 6.69 -6.59
C GLU A 177 4.44 6.33 -6.92
N GLN A 178 3.71 7.14 -7.69
CA GLN A 178 2.33 6.87 -8.10
C GLN A 178 2.24 5.60 -8.96
N ILE A 179 3.10 5.47 -9.97
CA ILE A 179 3.18 4.28 -10.84
C ILE A 179 3.46 3.04 -10.00
N SER A 180 4.49 3.09 -9.15
CA SER A 180 4.86 1.97 -8.28
C SER A 180 3.73 1.58 -7.33
N GLN A 181 3.00 2.57 -6.77
CA GLN A 181 1.83 2.30 -5.91
C GLN A 181 0.71 1.60 -6.66
N THR A 182 0.38 2.09 -7.86
CA THR A 182 -0.66 1.51 -8.69
C THR A 182 -0.32 0.09 -9.11
N GLN A 183 0.92 -0.14 -9.56
CA GLN A 183 1.40 -1.48 -9.94
C GLN A 183 1.41 -2.46 -8.76
N ALA A 184 1.83 -2.02 -7.57
CA ALA A 184 1.79 -2.85 -6.38
C ALA A 184 0.36 -3.21 -5.94
N GLN A 185 -0.60 -2.29 -6.10
CA GLN A 185 -2.02 -2.57 -5.85
C GLN A 185 -2.58 -3.56 -6.86
N LYS A 186 -2.25 -3.38 -8.14
CA LYS A 186 -2.63 -4.30 -9.22
C LYS A 186 -2.14 -5.72 -8.92
N ALA A 187 -0.84 -5.87 -8.61
CA ALA A 187 -0.26 -7.17 -8.27
C ALA A 187 -0.96 -7.83 -7.06
N GLY A 188 -1.36 -7.03 -6.06
CA GLY A 188 -2.13 -7.54 -4.91
C GLY A 188 -3.51 -8.06 -5.29
N VAL A 189 -4.20 -7.41 -6.23
CA VAL A 189 -5.49 -7.88 -6.75
C VAL A 189 -5.31 -9.15 -7.59
N GLU A 190 -4.30 -9.20 -8.46
CA GLU A 190 -3.97 -10.38 -9.27
C GLU A 190 -3.68 -11.61 -8.39
N ASP A 191 -2.85 -11.44 -7.35
CA ASP A 191 -2.54 -12.52 -6.41
C ASP A 191 -3.82 -12.99 -5.67
N PHE A 192 -4.69 -12.04 -5.27
CA PHE A 192 -5.98 -12.37 -4.66
C PHE A 192 -6.88 -13.17 -5.62
N LEU A 193 -7.09 -12.70 -6.84
CA LEU A 193 -7.94 -13.36 -7.82
C LEU A 193 -7.41 -14.76 -8.15
N THR A 194 -6.09 -14.91 -8.31
CA THR A 194 -5.44 -16.20 -8.54
C THR A 194 -5.63 -17.18 -7.38
N ALA A 195 -5.51 -16.69 -6.13
CA ALA A 195 -5.74 -17.50 -4.95
C ALA A 195 -7.23 -17.86 -4.82
N PHE A 196 -8.11 -16.90 -5.09
CA PHE A 196 -9.56 -17.06 -5.00
C PHE A 196 -10.09 -18.06 -6.03
N GLU A 197 -9.55 -18.06 -7.24
CA GLU A 197 -9.89 -19.04 -8.28
C GLU A 197 -9.63 -20.48 -7.84
N LYS A 198 -8.58 -20.70 -7.06
CA LYS A 198 -8.21 -22.03 -6.53
C LYS A 198 -9.03 -22.49 -5.33
N MET A 199 -9.74 -21.58 -4.66
CA MET A 199 -10.54 -21.91 -3.48
C MET A 199 -11.77 -22.76 -3.86
N ARG A 200 -12.13 -23.70 -2.99
CA ARG A 200 -13.31 -24.55 -3.09
C ARG A 200 -14.21 -24.31 -1.90
N ASN A 201 -15.51 -24.56 -2.08
CA ASN A 201 -16.47 -24.55 -0.98
C ASN A 201 -16.08 -25.59 0.08
N SER A 202 -16.15 -25.22 1.34
CA SER A 202 -15.93 -26.09 2.50
C SER A 202 -17.23 -26.78 2.91
#